data_069039dd72219bf205e2f5facf12899b
#
_entry.id   069039dd72219bf205e2f5facf12899b
#
_cell.length_a   1.000
_cell.length_b   1.000
_cell.length_c   1.000
_cell.angle_alpha   90.00
_cell.angle_beta   90.00
_cell.angle_gamma   90.00
#
_symmetry.space_group_name_H-M   'P 1'
#
loop_
_entity.id
_entity.type
_entity.pdbx_description
1 polymer ?
#
loop_
_entity_poly.entity_id
_entity_poly.type
_entity_poly.pdbx_seq_one_letter_code
_entity_poly.pdbx_strand_id
1 'polypeptide(L)'
;MNEKDHLNNLRHSAAHLLAAAVLRIWPDTKLTIGPAIENGFYYDFEFISPLTESDLPKIEKKMADTLKEWHEFTHREVTEKEAKEFYAQNPYKREIIDEIVGKGEKITFYKAGRFEDLCRGGHSENPAKEIGAFKLLSLAGAYWRGSEKNKMLTRIYGTAFPTQKELDDYLHLMEEAKKRDHKKLGRELELFVFDETSPGMAYWLPKGLTLYNTLYDFAREMYQKYGYQEVATPQINKKDLYETSGHWFHYREDMFISPMSFVRGESENVFEGNEVFGIKPMNCPNAMRIFALKTRSHHDLPLRLAETSILHRFELSGTLNGLFRTRMFRQDDAHIYMTLSQVKDEFAKLMQMIEEIYAPFNLKYKLRFGTRPEGFMGDASDWDTAESMLRDVLDESKQDYFEAAGEGAFYGPKVDILMKDSLGREWQTGTIQLDFQQPKNFQLEYIDNDGARKTPVVFHRALLGSLERFLGILTEHYAGNFPLWLSPIQVMLLPIADRHQEYAEKVAAELRSKGIRVEVNAKAETLQSKIREATLQKVPFMGIIGDKEIAENAVSVRLQEGEDQGSLEISQFLQKVTDTIDKKK
;
A
#
# COMPACT_ATOMS: atom_id res chain seq x y z
N MET A 1 -14.89 -15.48 23.43
CA MET A 1 -13.65 -14.87 22.84
C MET A 1 -13.75 -15.07 21.35
N ASN A 2 -13.56 -14.03 20.53
CA ASN A 2 -13.56 -14.20 19.08
C ASN A 2 -12.25 -14.87 18.62
N GLU A 3 -12.19 -15.39 17.40
CA GLU A 3 -11.02 -16.10 16.85
C GLU A 3 -9.75 -15.22 16.84
N LYS A 4 -9.92 -13.93 16.57
CA LYS A 4 -8.82 -12.95 16.56
C LYS A 4 -8.21 -12.74 17.95
N ASP A 5 -9.03 -12.64 18.98
CA ASP A 5 -8.56 -12.49 20.37
C ASP A 5 -7.85 -13.76 20.84
N HIS A 6 -8.39 -14.94 20.47
CA HIS A 6 -7.77 -16.23 20.79
C HIS A 6 -6.36 -16.33 20.18
N LEU A 7 -6.23 -16.01 18.91
CA LEU A 7 -4.93 -16.04 18.20
C LEU A 7 -3.94 -15.01 18.77
N ASN A 8 -4.43 -13.83 19.18
CA ASN A 8 -3.60 -12.82 19.84
C ASN A 8 -3.06 -13.32 21.20
N ASN A 9 -3.92 -13.93 22.00
CA ASN A 9 -3.53 -14.51 23.29
C ASN A 9 -2.53 -15.66 23.15
N LEU A 10 -2.72 -16.50 22.12
CA LEU A 10 -1.80 -17.58 21.77
C LEU A 10 -0.41 -17.02 21.41
N ARG A 11 -0.35 -16.00 20.57
CA ARG A 11 0.89 -15.35 20.13
C ARG A 11 1.59 -14.62 21.29
N HIS A 12 0.83 -13.99 22.17
CA HIS A 12 1.38 -13.38 23.37
C HIS A 12 1.99 -14.44 24.30
N SER A 13 1.31 -15.58 24.48
CA SER A 13 1.86 -16.71 25.24
C SER A 13 3.15 -17.26 24.61
N ALA A 14 3.20 -17.31 23.25
CA ALA A 14 4.41 -17.72 22.54
C ALA A 14 5.57 -16.72 22.69
N ALA A 15 5.30 -15.42 22.83
CA ALA A 15 6.33 -14.42 23.16
C ALA A 15 6.95 -14.69 24.55
N HIS A 16 6.13 -14.98 25.56
CA HIS A 16 6.64 -15.39 26.88
C HIS A 16 7.39 -16.72 26.83
N LEU A 17 6.94 -17.67 26.01
CA LEU A 17 7.64 -18.94 25.80
C LEU A 17 9.02 -18.73 25.19
N LEU A 18 9.15 -17.80 24.23
CA LEU A 18 10.44 -17.38 23.69
C LEU A 18 11.35 -16.81 24.78
N ALA A 19 10.83 -15.89 25.61
CA ALA A 19 11.59 -15.29 26.71
C ALA A 19 12.09 -16.34 27.71
N ALA A 20 11.22 -17.28 28.07
CA ALA A 20 11.56 -18.41 28.96
C ALA A 20 12.65 -19.31 28.38
N ALA A 21 12.55 -19.62 27.07
CA ALA A 21 13.55 -20.44 26.37
C ALA A 21 14.91 -19.74 26.29
N VAL A 22 14.92 -18.44 26.00
CA VAL A 22 16.14 -17.63 25.95
C VAL A 22 16.84 -17.60 27.29
N LEU A 23 16.13 -17.34 28.39
CA LEU A 23 16.72 -17.36 29.74
C LEU A 23 17.23 -18.74 30.18
N ARG A 24 16.63 -19.83 29.69
CA ARG A 24 17.15 -21.20 29.95
C ARG A 24 18.46 -21.49 29.21
N ILE A 25 18.75 -20.78 28.12
CA ILE A 25 19.98 -20.93 27.33
C ILE A 25 21.02 -19.91 27.79
N TRP A 26 20.59 -18.66 27.99
CA TRP A 26 21.43 -17.52 28.41
C TRP A 26 20.81 -16.81 29.62
N PRO A 27 21.11 -17.27 30.86
CA PRO A 27 20.47 -16.76 32.08
C PRO A 27 20.70 -15.28 32.36
N ASP A 28 21.81 -14.72 31.88
CA ASP A 28 22.19 -13.32 32.10
C ASP A 28 21.56 -12.33 31.10
N THR A 29 20.70 -12.82 30.19
CA THR A 29 19.99 -11.99 29.23
C THR A 29 18.95 -11.13 29.92
N LYS A 30 18.89 -9.83 29.58
CA LYS A 30 17.86 -8.93 30.13
C LYS A 30 16.64 -8.93 29.21
N LEU A 31 15.50 -9.25 29.76
CA LEU A 31 14.20 -9.19 29.11
C LEU A 31 13.68 -7.76 29.05
N THR A 32 12.99 -7.39 27.96
CA THR A 32 12.29 -6.12 27.89
C THR A 32 10.79 -6.29 27.68
N ILE A 33 10.30 -6.24 26.44
CA ILE A 33 8.89 -6.40 26.09
C ILE A 33 8.73 -7.43 24.96
N GLY A 34 7.57 -8.11 24.97
CA GLY A 34 7.23 -9.14 24.00
C GLY A 34 5.75 -9.15 23.63
N PRO A 35 5.24 -8.20 22.85
CA PRO A 35 3.85 -8.18 22.46
C PRO A 35 3.55 -9.17 21.34
N ALA A 36 2.28 -9.58 21.25
CA ALA A 36 1.73 -10.12 20.03
C ALA A 36 1.60 -9.01 18.97
N ILE A 37 1.73 -9.38 17.71
CA ILE A 37 1.51 -8.55 16.55
C ILE A 37 0.58 -9.28 15.57
N GLU A 38 0.07 -8.58 14.56
CA GLU A 38 -0.96 -9.09 13.64
C GLU A 38 -0.67 -10.49 13.09
N ASN A 39 0.58 -10.78 12.70
CA ASN A 39 0.96 -12.05 12.09
C ASN A 39 1.97 -12.86 12.91
N GLY A 40 2.10 -12.57 14.21
CA GLY A 40 3.07 -13.27 15.03
C GLY A 40 3.29 -12.61 16.37
N PHE A 41 4.53 -12.63 16.81
CA PHE A 41 5.00 -12.00 18.03
C PHE A 41 6.46 -11.60 17.87
N TYR A 42 6.94 -10.76 18.76
CA TYR A 42 8.37 -10.57 18.96
C TYR A 42 8.71 -10.47 20.44
N TYR A 43 9.99 -10.55 20.75
CA TYR A 43 10.51 -10.21 22.06
C TYR A 43 11.86 -9.51 21.92
N ASP A 44 12.07 -8.44 22.69
CA ASP A 44 13.30 -7.66 22.71
C ASP A 44 14.19 -8.06 23.87
N PHE A 45 15.48 -8.25 23.59
CA PHE A 45 16.47 -8.73 24.53
C PHE A 45 17.74 -7.87 24.54
N GLU A 46 18.36 -7.72 25.70
CA GLU A 46 19.76 -7.32 25.78
C GLU A 46 20.61 -8.56 26.06
N PHE A 47 21.32 -9.04 25.05
CA PHE A 47 22.28 -10.14 25.16
C PHE A 47 23.68 -9.62 25.52
N ILE A 48 24.49 -10.46 26.20
CA ILE A 48 25.91 -10.18 26.45
C ILE A 48 26.71 -10.33 25.15
N SER A 49 26.37 -11.34 24.34
CA SER A 49 27.01 -11.61 23.05
C SER A 49 25.96 -11.56 21.94
N PRO A 50 26.30 -11.03 20.74
CA PRO A 50 25.38 -11.00 19.61
C PRO A 50 24.88 -12.38 19.21
N LEU A 51 23.58 -12.49 18.88
CA LEU A 51 22.99 -13.67 18.27
C LEU A 51 23.07 -13.60 16.75
N THR A 52 23.06 -14.78 16.13
CA THR A 52 22.93 -14.95 14.69
C THR A 52 21.69 -15.79 14.36
N GLU A 53 21.25 -15.76 13.11
CA GLU A 53 20.10 -16.58 12.67
C GLU A 53 20.33 -18.10 12.90
N SER A 54 21.59 -18.54 12.95
CA SER A 54 21.93 -19.95 13.26
C SER A 54 21.58 -20.37 14.69
N ASP A 55 21.30 -19.42 15.58
CA ASP A 55 20.87 -19.69 16.97
C ASP A 55 19.37 -19.96 17.07
N LEU A 56 18.55 -19.52 16.08
CA LEU A 56 17.11 -19.66 16.12
C LEU A 56 16.62 -21.12 16.28
N PRO A 57 17.16 -22.13 15.56
CA PRO A 57 16.75 -23.51 15.76
C PRO A 57 17.04 -24.05 17.16
N LYS A 58 18.10 -23.59 17.83
CA LYS A 58 18.42 -23.94 19.21
C LYS A 58 17.40 -23.38 20.18
N ILE A 59 16.97 -22.13 19.94
CA ILE A 59 15.92 -21.48 20.74
C ILE A 59 14.59 -22.21 20.53
N GLU A 60 14.19 -22.50 19.28
CA GLU A 60 12.97 -23.24 18.95
C GLU A 60 12.89 -24.58 19.66
N LYS A 61 13.97 -25.35 19.65
CA LYS A 61 14.06 -26.61 20.38
C LYS A 61 13.83 -26.41 21.89
N LYS A 62 14.42 -25.37 22.46
CA LYS A 62 14.24 -25.05 23.87
C LYS A 62 12.82 -24.57 24.19
N MET A 63 12.18 -23.82 23.27
CA MET A 63 10.77 -23.45 23.36
C MET A 63 9.87 -24.71 23.38
N ALA A 64 10.08 -25.64 22.45
CA ALA A 64 9.31 -26.88 22.40
C ALA A 64 9.44 -27.72 23.69
N ASP A 65 10.63 -27.79 24.28
CA ASP A 65 10.81 -28.47 25.57
C ASP A 65 10.14 -27.73 26.72
N THR A 66 10.20 -26.40 26.71
CA THR A 66 9.61 -25.55 27.77
C THR A 66 8.08 -25.60 27.70
N LEU A 67 7.48 -25.62 26.50
CA LEU A 67 6.04 -25.63 26.30
C LEU A 67 5.37 -26.85 26.98
N LYS A 68 6.03 -27.99 27.02
CA LYS A 68 5.53 -29.21 27.66
C LYS A 68 5.20 -29.03 29.16
N GLU A 69 5.81 -28.03 29.80
CA GLU A 69 5.59 -27.71 31.23
C GLU A 69 4.51 -26.65 31.45
N TRP A 70 3.92 -26.05 30.35
CA TRP A 70 3.05 -24.89 30.42
C TRP A 70 1.58 -25.26 30.28
N HIS A 71 0.94 -25.62 31.38
CA HIS A 71 -0.46 -26.06 31.37
C HIS A 71 -1.46 -24.95 31.66
N GLU A 72 -1.00 -23.87 32.30
CA GLU A 72 -1.81 -22.71 32.62
C GLU A 72 -0.91 -21.49 32.88
N PHE A 73 -1.49 -20.28 32.78
CA PHE A 73 -0.93 -19.07 33.33
C PHE A 73 -1.61 -18.73 34.65
N THR A 74 -0.84 -18.62 35.73
CA THR A 74 -1.29 -18.04 37.00
C THR A 74 -0.80 -16.62 37.08
N HIS A 75 -1.51 -15.74 37.81
CA HIS A 75 -1.10 -14.36 38.04
C HIS A 75 -1.22 -13.97 39.48
N ARG A 76 -0.42 -12.96 39.88
CA ARG A 76 -0.47 -12.34 41.19
C ARG A 76 -0.19 -10.85 41.09
N GLU A 77 -0.87 -10.06 41.93
CA GLU A 77 -0.55 -8.67 42.13
C GLU A 77 0.65 -8.57 43.07
N VAL A 78 1.57 -7.64 42.76
CA VAL A 78 2.77 -7.43 43.58
C VAL A 78 2.92 -5.95 43.92
N THR A 79 3.64 -5.67 45.04
CA THR A 79 3.98 -4.31 45.40
C THR A 79 5.13 -3.78 44.52
N GLU A 80 5.24 -2.46 44.38
CA GLU A 80 6.35 -1.80 43.69
C GLU A 80 7.71 -2.28 44.22
N LYS A 81 7.84 -2.38 45.55
CA LYS A 81 9.07 -2.84 46.19
C LYS A 81 9.44 -4.25 45.75
N GLU A 82 8.51 -5.17 45.83
CA GLU A 82 8.71 -6.57 45.41
C GLU A 82 9.08 -6.66 43.94
N ALA A 83 8.38 -5.92 43.05
CA ALA A 83 8.66 -5.91 41.63
C ALA A 83 10.06 -5.37 41.29
N LYS A 84 10.49 -4.28 41.98
CA LYS A 84 11.82 -3.71 41.80
C LYS A 84 12.94 -4.59 42.35
N GLU A 85 12.68 -5.31 43.44
CA GLU A 85 13.60 -6.32 43.97
C GLU A 85 13.75 -7.51 43.00
N PHE A 86 12.64 -8.01 42.45
CA PHE A 86 12.66 -9.11 41.48
C PHE A 86 13.48 -8.75 40.21
N TYR A 87 13.34 -7.50 39.73
CA TYR A 87 14.07 -6.99 38.57
C TYR A 87 15.28 -6.11 38.95
N ALA A 88 15.94 -6.35 40.08
CA ALA A 88 17.05 -5.52 40.55
C ALA A 88 18.16 -5.31 39.52
N GLN A 89 18.44 -6.33 38.68
CA GLN A 89 19.48 -6.32 37.63
C GLN A 89 18.94 -5.99 36.23
N ASN A 90 17.64 -5.71 36.09
CA ASN A 90 17.03 -5.41 34.81
C ASN A 90 16.51 -3.96 34.74
N PRO A 91 17.28 -3.03 34.15
CA PRO A 91 16.90 -1.62 34.11
C PRO A 91 15.63 -1.37 33.30
N TYR A 92 15.38 -2.15 32.25
CA TYR A 92 14.22 -2.00 31.36
C TYR A 92 12.90 -2.34 32.08
N LYS A 93 12.86 -3.46 32.78
CA LYS A 93 11.68 -3.85 33.57
C LYS A 93 11.44 -2.88 34.74
N ARG A 94 12.49 -2.33 35.34
CA ARG A 94 12.36 -1.30 36.38
C ARG A 94 11.75 -0.01 35.84
N GLU A 95 12.18 0.44 34.67
CA GLU A 95 11.59 1.60 34.00
C GLU A 95 10.10 1.37 33.66
N ILE A 96 9.72 0.18 33.20
CA ILE A 96 8.31 -0.17 32.94
C ILE A 96 7.50 -0.16 34.26
N ILE A 97 8.07 -0.66 35.37
CA ILE A 97 7.42 -0.62 36.69
C ILE A 97 7.19 0.83 37.13
N ASP A 98 8.16 1.71 36.97
CA ASP A 98 8.02 3.14 37.28
C ASP A 98 6.88 3.80 36.49
N GLU A 99 6.72 3.45 35.20
CA GLU A 99 5.61 3.94 34.37
C GLU A 99 4.24 3.44 34.86
N ILE A 100 4.15 2.14 35.22
CA ILE A 100 2.91 1.54 35.74
C ILE A 100 2.49 2.24 37.03
N VAL A 101 3.45 2.45 37.94
CA VAL A 101 3.22 3.15 39.19
C VAL A 101 2.82 4.61 38.94
N GLY A 102 3.51 5.31 38.04
CA GLY A 102 3.21 6.69 37.67
C GLY A 102 1.80 6.89 37.11
N LYS A 103 1.22 5.85 36.50
CA LYS A 103 -0.17 5.83 36.02
C LYS A 103 -1.20 5.37 37.07
N GLY A 104 -0.76 4.96 38.23
CA GLY A 104 -1.64 4.41 39.25
C GLY A 104 -2.22 3.03 38.95
N GLU A 105 -1.60 2.29 38.01
CA GLU A 105 -2.01 0.95 37.61
C GLU A 105 -1.43 -0.10 38.55
N LYS A 106 -2.09 -1.27 38.65
CA LYS A 106 -1.61 -2.42 39.43
C LYS A 106 -0.47 -3.13 38.72
N ILE A 107 0.53 -3.54 39.48
CA ILE A 107 1.64 -4.34 38.95
C ILE A 107 1.25 -5.81 39.05
N THR A 108 1.23 -6.53 37.93
CA THR A 108 0.89 -7.94 37.86
C THR A 108 2.02 -8.77 37.27
N PHE A 109 2.28 -9.90 37.91
CA PHE A 109 3.19 -10.92 37.38
C PHE A 109 2.40 -12.13 36.90
N TYR A 110 2.77 -12.66 35.75
CA TYR A 110 2.21 -13.86 35.18
C TYR A 110 3.25 -14.97 35.17
N LYS A 111 2.83 -16.17 35.59
CA LYS A 111 3.69 -17.32 35.72
C LYS A 111 3.18 -18.50 34.93
N ALA A 112 4.06 -19.14 34.13
CA ALA A 112 3.81 -20.42 33.47
C ALA A 112 5.01 -21.36 33.72
N GLY A 113 4.74 -22.51 34.30
CA GLY A 113 5.80 -23.43 34.74
C GLY A 113 6.77 -22.75 35.72
N ARG A 114 8.06 -22.66 35.35
CA ARG A 114 9.11 -22.00 36.17
C ARG A 114 9.38 -20.56 35.75
N PHE A 115 8.75 -20.06 34.70
CA PHE A 115 8.94 -18.73 34.18
C PHE A 115 7.90 -17.77 34.76
N GLU A 116 8.34 -16.62 35.23
CA GLU A 116 7.51 -15.54 35.76
C GLU A 116 7.97 -14.22 35.16
N ASP A 117 7.05 -13.39 34.66
CA ASP A 117 7.36 -12.10 34.06
C ASP A 117 6.29 -11.04 34.37
N LEU A 118 6.70 -9.76 34.33
CA LEU A 118 5.82 -8.61 34.40
C LEU A 118 4.93 -8.56 33.15
N CYS A 119 3.62 -8.65 33.34
CA CYS A 119 2.65 -8.67 32.23
C CYS A 119 1.26 -8.18 32.69
N ARG A 120 0.46 -7.70 31.72
CA ARG A 120 -0.92 -7.25 31.92
C ARG A 120 -1.97 -8.33 31.64
N GLY A 121 -1.57 -9.50 31.16
CA GLY A 121 -2.47 -10.59 30.81
C GLY A 121 -2.74 -10.72 29.33
N GLY A 122 -3.79 -11.44 28.94
CA GLY A 122 -4.09 -11.79 27.56
C GLY A 122 -3.28 -13.01 27.11
N HIS A 123 -3.40 -14.12 27.83
CA HIS A 123 -2.71 -15.39 27.54
C HIS A 123 -3.69 -16.50 27.19
N SER A 124 -3.16 -17.55 26.56
CA SER A 124 -3.86 -18.82 26.38
C SER A 124 -4.20 -19.46 27.74
N GLU A 125 -5.35 -20.12 27.81
CA GLU A 125 -5.75 -20.85 29.04
C GLU A 125 -4.86 -22.08 29.27
N ASN A 126 -4.54 -22.82 28.20
CA ASN A 126 -3.63 -23.95 28.26
C ASN A 126 -2.61 -23.92 27.11
N PRO A 127 -1.47 -23.21 27.27
CA PRO A 127 -0.49 -23.03 26.19
C PRO A 127 0.01 -24.34 25.59
N ALA A 128 0.22 -25.38 26.40
CA ALA A 128 0.69 -26.68 25.92
C ALA A 128 -0.28 -27.38 24.96
N LYS A 129 -1.58 -27.05 25.03
CA LYS A 129 -2.61 -27.59 24.14
C LYS A 129 -2.95 -26.66 22.98
N GLU A 130 -2.88 -25.35 23.22
CA GLU A 130 -3.33 -24.34 22.27
C GLU A 130 -2.24 -23.92 21.30
N ILE A 131 -0.97 -23.85 21.73
CA ILE A 131 0.17 -23.58 20.84
C ILE A 131 0.54 -24.88 20.14
N GLY A 132 -0.12 -25.15 19.02
CA GLY A 132 0.12 -26.38 18.25
C GLY A 132 1.42 -26.33 17.45
N ALA A 133 1.79 -25.16 16.94
CA ALA A 133 3.01 -24.96 16.17
C ALA A 133 3.53 -23.52 16.27
N PHE A 134 4.84 -23.34 16.19
CA PHE A 134 5.49 -22.02 16.15
C PHE A 134 6.77 -22.06 15.32
N LYS A 135 7.20 -20.91 14.86
CA LYS A 135 8.44 -20.71 14.12
C LYS A 135 9.07 -19.38 14.48
N LEU A 136 10.40 -19.34 14.70
CA LEU A 136 11.17 -18.11 14.77
C LEU A 136 11.57 -17.70 13.36
N LEU A 137 11.34 -16.42 13.01
CA LEU A 137 11.41 -15.95 11.62
C LEU A 137 12.72 -15.22 11.31
N SER A 138 13.13 -14.29 12.19
CA SER A 138 14.30 -13.45 11.95
C SER A 138 14.80 -12.76 13.22
N LEU A 139 16.01 -12.21 13.10
CA LEU A 139 16.61 -11.28 14.07
C LEU A 139 16.63 -9.86 13.51
N ALA A 140 16.42 -8.87 14.36
CA ALA A 140 16.56 -7.45 14.02
C ALA A 140 17.14 -6.67 15.18
N GLY A 141 17.80 -5.55 14.90
CA GLY A 141 18.12 -4.52 15.89
C GLY A 141 16.90 -3.66 16.17
N ALA A 142 16.65 -3.34 17.41
CA ALA A 142 15.59 -2.41 17.81
C ALA A 142 16.10 -1.51 18.95
N TYR A 143 15.97 -0.18 18.78
CA TYR A 143 16.33 0.74 19.84
C TYR A 143 15.27 0.71 20.95
N TRP A 144 15.71 0.68 22.21
CA TRP A 144 14.80 0.79 23.35
C TRP A 144 13.92 2.04 23.22
N ARG A 145 12.61 1.88 23.37
CA ARG A 145 11.61 2.96 23.16
C ARG A 145 11.65 3.61 21.78
N GLY A 146 12.19 2.95 20.76
CA GLY A 146 12.26 3.48 19.40
C GLY A 146 13.19 4.68 19.20
N SER A 147 14.00 5.03 20.19
CA SER A 147 14.92 6.18 20.12
C SER A 147 16.35 5.73 19.86
N GLU A 148 16.97 6.26 18.81
CA GLU A 148 18.38 6.01 18.45
C GLU A 148 19.37 6.44 19.53
N LYS A 149 18.95 7.26 20.49
CA LYS A 149 19.75 7.67 21.65
C LYS A 149 19.83 6.57 22.71
N ASN A 150 18.93 5.60 22.66
CA ASN A 150 18.86 4.49 23.62
C ASN A 150 19.66 3.29 23.09
N LYS A 151 19.86 2.31 23.98
CA LYS A 151 20.59 1.09 23.66
C LYS A 151 19.87 0.28 22.57
N MET A 152 20.64 -0.23 21.62
CA MET A 152 20.14 -1.18 20.63
C MET A 152 20.01 -2.56 21.29
N LEU A 153 18.82 -3.15 21.14
CA LEU A 153 18.45 -4.48 21.60
C LEU A 153 18.39 -5.45 20.44
N THR A 154 18.42 -6.74 20.72
CA THR A 154 18.14 -7.78 19.74
C THR A 154 16.67 -8.16 19.80
N ARG A 155 15.94 -7.94 18.72
CA ARG A 155 14.56 -8.36 18.54
C ARG A 155 14.51 -9.70 17.83
N ILE A 156 13.80 -10.66 18.41
CA ILE A 156 13.53 -11.97 17.79
C ILE A 156 12.07 -11.98 17.37
N TYR A 157 11.82 -12.13 16.07
CA TYR A 157 10.47 -12.30 15.52
C TYR A 157 10.11 -13.78 15.44
N GLY A 158 8.85 -14.09 15.74
CA GLY A 158 8.30 -15.41 15.61
C GLY A 158 6.81 -15.38 15.25
N THR A 159 6.27 -16.53 14.88
CA THR A 159 4.84 -16.73 14.70
C THR A 159 4.40 -18.00 15.37
N ALA A 160 3.10 -18.09 15.73
CA ALA A 160 2.52 -19.27 16.36
C ALA A 160 1.06 -19.45 15.91
N PHE A 161 0.66 -20.72 15.79
CA PHE A 161 -0.65 -21.15 15.31
C PHE A 161 -1.18 -22.33 16.13
N PRO A 162 -2.51 -22.53 16.15
CA PRO A 162 -3.14 -23.68 16.81
C PRO A 162 -2.73 -25.04 16.20
N THR A 163 -2.39 -25.08 14.91
CA THR A 163 -2.03 -26.31 14.19
C THR A 163 -0.79 -26.16 13.34
N GLN A 164 -0.10 -27.30 13.10
CA GLN A 164 1.05 -27.33 12.18
C GLN A 164 0.65 -26.94 10.76
N LYS A 165 -0.54 -27.35 10.31
CA LYS A 165 -1.06 -27.02 8.98
C LYS A 165 -1.17 -25.50 8.77
N GLU A 166 -1.73 -24.78 9.73
CA GLU A 166 -1.85 -23.31 9.66
C GLU A 166 -0.49 -22.62 9.63
N LEU A 167 0.48 -23.15 10.39
CA LEU A 167 1.86 -22.66 10.31
C LEU A 167 2.48 -22.90 8.94
N ASP A 168 2.33 -24.10 8.37
CA ASP A 168 2.88 -24.45 7.06
C ASP A 168 2.23 -23.61 5.96
N ASP A 169 0.92 -23.42 5.99
CA ASP A 169 0.19 -22.54 5.08
C ASP A 169 0.68 -21.09 5.16
N TYR A 170 0.90 -20.60 6.37
CA TYR A 170 1.46 -19.26 6.59
C TYR A 170 2.90 -19.11 6.07
N LEU A 171 3.76 -20.09 6.35
CA LEU A 171 5.17 -20.05 5.86
C LEU A 171 5.22 -20.13 4.34
N HIS A 172 4.37 -20.94 3.72
CA HIS A 172 4.24 -20.98 2.26
C HIS A 172 3.80 -19.62 1.69
N LEU A 173 2.80 -18.99 2.31
CA LEU A 173 2.36 -17.66 1.92
C LEU A 173 3.48 -16.61 2.03
N MET A 174 4.28 -16.67 3.09
CA MET A 174 5.42 -15.77 3.28
C MET A 174 6.53 -15.99 2.24
N GLU A 175 6.79 -17.24 1.84
CA GLU A 175 7.72 -17.55 0.76
C GLU A 175 7.23 -17.02 -0.59
N GLU A 176 5.95 -17.22 -0.89
CA GLU A 176 5.33 -16.67 -2.09
C GLU A 176 5.37 -15.14 -2.10
N ALA A 177 5.12 -14.49 -0.96
CA ALA A 177 5.23 -13.04 -0.84
C ALA A 177 6.66 -12.54 -1.14
N LYS A 178 7.69 -13.24 -0.65
CA LYS A 178 9.10 -12.91 -0.96
C LYS A 178 9.44 -13.06 -2.45
N LYS A 179 8.90 -14.09 -3.11
CA LYS A 179 9.10 -14.31 -4.55
C LYS A 179 8.45 -13.21 -5.38
N ARG A 180 7.31 -12.69 -4.92
CA ARG A 180 6.49 -11.67 -5.60
C ARG A 180 6.82 -10.24 -5.21
N ASP A 181 7.75 -10.00 -4.28
CA ASP A 181 8.12 -8.65 -3.81
C ASP A 181 8.36 -7.70 -4.99
N HIS A 182 7.57 -6.62 -5.07
CA HIS A 182 7.61 -5.68 -6.19
C HIS A 182 8.97 -4.99 -6.34
N LYS A 183 9.74 -4.82 -5.26
CA LYS A 183 11.09 -4.23 -5.33
C LYS A 183 12.07 -5.17 -6.02
N LYS A 184 11.92 -6.48 -5.79
CA LYS A 184 12.68 -7.53 -6.46
C LYS A 184 12.28 -7.63 -7.93
N LEU A 185 10.99 -7.84 -8.19
CA LEU A 185 10.45 -7.96 -9.54
C LEU A 185 10.66 -6.68 -10.36
N GLY A 186 10.51 -5.51 -9.76
CA GLY A 186 10.75 -4.23 -10.40
C GLY A 186 12.16 -4.10 -10.94
N ARG A 187 13.16 -4.60 -10.20
CA ARG A 187 14.57 -4.63 -10.63
C ARG A 187 14.81 -5.70 -11.69
N GLU A 188 14.32 -6.94 -11.47
CA GLU A 188 14.51 -8.07 -12.39
C GLU A 188 13.84 -7.85 -13.76
N LEU A 189 12.69 -7.18 -13.78
CA LEU A 189 11.94 -6.84 -14.99
C LEU A 189 12.28 -5.45 -15.55
N GLU A 190 13.24 -4.74 -14.95
CA GLU A 190 13.67 -3.39 -15.35
C GLU A 190 12.51 -2.37 -15.38
N LEU A 191 11.65 -2.39 -14.35
CA LEU A 191 10.51 -1.49 -14.26
C LEU A 191 10.86 -0.17 -13.56
N PHE A 192 11.49 -0.23 -12.40
CA PHE A 192 11.88 0.93 -11.60
C PHE A 192 13.03 0.62 -10.64
N VAL A 193 13.66 1.69 -10.17
CA VAL A 193 14.69 1.62 -9.13
C VAL A 193 14.49 2.76 -8.13
N PHE A 194 14.97 2.58 -6.91
CA PHE A 194 15.10 3.63 -5.90
C PHE A 194 16.59 3.94 -5.72
N ASP A 195 16.92 5.23 -5.60
CA ASP A 195 18.28 5.73 -5.45
C ASP A 195 18.39 6.64 -4.23
N GLU A 196 19.56 6.67 -3.61
CA GLU A 196 19.84 7.47 -2.41
C GLU A 196 19.73 8.98 -2.64
N THR A 197 19.86 9.45 -3.88
CA THR A 197 19.72 10.84 -4.25
C THR A 197 18.28 11.35 -4.14
N SER A 198 17.29 10.45 -4.16
CA SER A 198 15.86 10.77 -4.07
C SER A 198 15.13 9.73 -3.21
N PRO A 199 15.37 9.69 -1.89
CA PRO A 199 14.86 8.64 -1.03
C PRO A 199 13.32 8.65 -0.99
N GLY A 200 12.74 7.49 -1.30
CA GLY A 200 11.28 7.30 -1.37
C GLY A 200 10.63 7.80 -2.67
N MET A 201 11.42 8.09 -3.71
CA MET A 201 10.93 8.49 -5.03
C MET A 201 11.45 7.52 -6.09
N ALA A 202 10.55 6.93 -6.87
CA ALA A 202 10.91 5.94 -7.86
C ALA A 202 11.47 6.57 -9.13
N TYR A 203 12.57 6.00 -9.65
CA TYR A 203 13.04 6.24 -11.01
C TYR A 203 12.40 5.19 -11.91
N TRP A 204 11.52 5.62 -12.81
CA TRP A 204 10.85 4.74 -13.76
C TRP A 204 11.75 4.45 -14.95
N LEU A 205 12.07 3.18 -15.18
CA LEU A 205 12.80 2.73 -16.35
C LEU A 205 11.86 2.60 -17.58
N PRO A 206 12.36 2.46 -18.80
CA PRO A 206 11.50 2.47 -20.00
C PRO A 206 10.32 1.50 -19.96
N LYS A 207 10.52 0.25 -19.54
CA LYS A 207 9.45 -0.75 -19.41
C LYS A 207 8.44 -0.37 -18.32
N GLY A 208 8.95 0.09 -17.17
CA GLY A 208 8.10 0.54 -16.07
C GLY A 208 7.30 1.81 -16.41
N LEU A 209 7.92 2.76 -17.12
CA LEU A 209 7.21 3.96 -17.58
C LEU A 209 6.11 3.61 -18.59
N THR A 210 6.34 2.63 -19.46
CA THR A 210 5.31 2.12 -20.38
C THR A 210 4.12 1.53 -19.60
N LEU A 211 4.38 0.67 -18.61
CA LEU A 211 3.36 0.12 -17.73
C LEU A 211 2.59 1.22 -16.98
N TYR A 212 3.32 2.19 -16.44
CA TYR A 212 2.76 3.34 -15.73
C TYR A 212 1.83 4.18 -16.60
N ASN A 213 2.29 4.53 -17.81
CA ASN A 213 1.49 5.31 -18.74
C ASN A 213 0.26 4.53 -19.22
N THR A 214 0.38 3.23 -19.47
CA THR A 214 -0.77 2.38 -19.84
C THR A 214 -1.86 2.38 -18.78
N LEU A 215 -1.48 2.31 -17.49
CA LEU A 215 -2.43 2.42 -16.37
C LEU A 215 -3.04 3.84 -16.29
N TYR A 216 -2.23 4.86 -16.50
CA TYR A 216 -2.70 6.25 -16.50
C TYR A 216 -3.68 6.51 -17.65
N ASP A 217 -3.37 6.04 -18.86
CA ASP A 217 -4.26 6.18 -20.01
C ASP A 217 -5.59 5.45 -19.79
N PHE A 218 -5.56 4.28 -19.15
CA PHE A 218 -6.79 3.61 -18.73
C PHE A 218 -7.63 4.43 -17.75
N ALA A 219 -7.00 5.10 -16.77
CA ALA A 219 -7.72 6.02 -15.89
C ALA A 219 -8.35 7.20 -16.67
N ARG A 220 -7.64 7.75 -17.66
CA ARG A 220 -8.15 8.83 -18.54
C ARG A 220 -9.31 8.37 -19.42
N GLU A 221 -9.30 7.12 -19.94
CA GLU A 221 -10.47 6.54 -20.62
C GLU A 221 -11.71 6.59 -19.72
N MET A 222 -11.55 6.25 -18.41
CA MET A 222 -12.65 6.31 -17.44
C MET A 222 -13.08 7.76 -17.18
N TYR A 223 -12.15 8.72 -17.09
CA TYR A 223 -12.50 10.14 -16.95
C TYR A 223 -13.38 10.61 -18.11
N GLN A 224 -12.99 10.31 -19.34
CA GLN A 224 -13.78 10.68 -20.53
C GLN A 224 -15.17 10.04 -20.52
N LYS A 225 -15.24 8.72 -20.23
CA LYS A 225 -16.50 7.97 -20.18
C LYS A 225 -17.49 8.55 -19.17
N TYR A 226 -17.01 8.98 -18.00
CA TYR A 226 -17.83 9.50 -16.89
C TYR A 226 -17.95 11.03 -16.89
N GLY A 227 -17.48 11.72 -17.95
CA GLY A 227 -17.67 13.16 -18.16
C GLY A 227 -16.84 14.03 -17.24
N TYR A 228 -15.64 13.59 -16.85
CA TYR A 228 -14.66 14.42 -16.14
C TYR A 228 -13.91 15.34 -17.10
N GLN A 229 -13.63 16.55 -16.63
CA GLN A 229 -12.74 17.50 -17.28
C GLN A 229 -11.37 17.41 -16.62
N GLU A 230 -10.35 17.06 -17.41
CA GLU A 230 -8.98 16.94 -16.89
C GLU A 230 -8.35 18.33 -16.77
N VAL A 231 -7.70 18.58 -15.65
CA VAL A 231 -7.01 19.83 -15.34
C VAL A 231 -5.59 19.57 -14.84
N ALA A 232 -4.75 20.59 -14.88
CA ALA A 232 -3.40 20.56 -14.29
C ALA A 232 -3.16 21.84 -13.52
N THR A 233 -2.63 21.73 -12.30
CA THR A 233 -2.39 22.87 -11.42
C THR A 233 -0.92 22.96 -10.96
N PRO A 234 -0.45 24.14 -10.50
CA PRO A 234 0.92 24.32 -10.07
C PRO A 234 1.37 23.39 -8.96
N GLN A 235 2.63 22.96 -9.03
CA GLN A 235 3.25 22.09 -8.01
C GLN A 235 3.68 22.86 -6.76
N ILE A 236 4.08 24.11 -6.92
CA ILE A 236 4.56 24.98 -5.84
C ILE A 236 3.53 26.06 -5.61
N ASN A 237 3.05 26.17 -4.38
CA ASN A 237 2.01 27.14 -4.01
C ASN A 237 2.41 27.90 -2.74
N LYS A 238 1.91 29.13 -2.59
CA LYS A 238 2.08 29.91 -1.37
C LYS A 238 1.38 29.24 -0.18
N LYS A 239 1.94 29.44 1.00
CA LYS A 239 1.42 28.98 2.28
C LYS A 239 -0.07 29.29 2.49
N ASP A 240 -0.51 30.51 2.07
CA ASP A 240 -1.87 31.01 2.26
C ASP A 240 -2.94 30.06 1.67
N LEU A 241 -2.61 29.38 0.56
CA LEU A 241 -3.51 28.37 -0.04
C LEU A 241 -3.76 27.22 0.93
N TYR A 242 -2.72 26.78 1.63
CA TYR A 242 -2.80 25.68 2.58
C TYR A 242 -3.40 26.08 3.93
N GLU A 243 -3.27 27.37 4.33
CA GLU A 243 -3.99 27.91 5.48
C GLU A 243 -5.48 27.96 5.21
N THR A 244 -5.90 28.47 4.05
CA THR A 244 -7.32 28.53 3.63
C THR A 244 -7.96 27.15 3.61
N SER A 245 -7.28 26.14 3.09
CA SER A 245 -7.78 24.78 3.00
C SER A 245 -7.71 23.97 4.32
N GLY A 246 -7.03 24.49 5.34
CA GLY A 246 -6.82 23.79 6.60
C GLY A 246 -5.60 22.85 6.62
N HIS A 247 -5.00 22.54 5.47
CA HIS A 247 -3.86 21.60 5.41
C HIS A 247 -2.66 22.08 6.21
N TRP A 248 -2.43 23.40 6.32
CA TRP A 248 -1.33 23.95 7.10
C TRP A 248 -1.40 23.60 8.59
N PHE A 249 -2.59 23.44 9.12
CA PHE A 249 -2.81 23.16 10.54
C PHE A 249 -2.89 21.66 10.87
N HIS A 250 -3.37 20.86 9.90
CA HIS A 250 -3.65 19.43 10.11
C HIS A 250 -2.66 18.50 9.38
N TYR A 251 -1.85 19.02 8.45
CA TYR A 251 -1.04 18.19 7.55
C TYR A 251 0.39 18.72 7.33
N ARG A 252 0.81 19.74 8.07
CA ARG A 252 2.08 20.43 7.87
C ARG A 252 3.30 19.54 8.00
N GLU A 253 3.27 18.57 8.91
CA GLU A 253 4.40 17.67 9.18
C GLU A 253 4.72 16.77 8.00
N ASP A 254 3.73 16.49 7.16
CA ASP A 254 3.87 15.68 5.95
C ASP A 254 4.11 16.53 4.68
N MET A 255 4.37 17.83 4.80
CA MET A 255 4.60 18.71 3.66
C MET A 255 6.09 19.02 3.45
N PHE A 256 6.52 19.04 2.18
CA PHE A 256 7.77 19.70 1.80
C PHE A 256 7.55 21.20 1.79
N ILE A 257 8.20 21.90 2.70
CA ILE A 257 8.09 23.35 2.89
C ILE A 257 9.46 23.97 2.65
N SER A 258 9.52 25.03 1.84
CA SER A 258 10.77 25.75 1.58
C SER A 258 10.57 27.26 1.68
N PRO A 259 11.38 27.96 2.48
CA PRO A 259 11.60 29.38 2.28
C PRO A 259 12.33 29.55 0.94
N MET A 260 11.80 30.39 0.05
CA MET A 260 12.43 30.63 -1.25
C MET A 260 13.52 31.70 -1.11
N SER A 261 14.78 31.32 -1.31
CA SER A 261 15.87 32.24 -1.57
C SER A 261 16.30 32.10 -3.03
N PHE A 262 16.39 33.22 -3.75
CA PHE A 262 16.91 33.24 -5.12
C PHE A 262 18.29 33.91 -5.13
N VAL A 263 19.28 33.22 -5.70
CA VAL A 263 20.55 33.84 -6.07
C VAL A 263 20.46 34.24 -7.54
N ARG A 264 20.45 35.56 -7.82
CA ARG A 264 20.53 36.11 -9.18
C ARG A 264 21.79 36.92 -9.31
N GLY A 265 22.76 36.47 -10.09
CA GLY A 265 24.03 37.12 -10.29
C GLY A 265 24.93 37.12 -9.04
N GLU A 266 25.74 38.16 -8.88
CA GLU A 266 26.71 38.31 -7.77
C GLU A 266 26.08 38.84 -6.46
N SER A 267 24.78 39.12 -6.44
CA SER A 267 24.06 39.58 -5.23
C SER A 267 23.06 38.54 -4.77
N GLU A 268 23.17 38.13 -3.52
CA GLU A 268 22.13 37.42 -2.83
C GLU A 268 20.92 38.36 -2.64
N ASN A 269 19.92 38.26 -3.50
CA ASN A 269 18.63 38.84 -3.22
C ASN A 269 17.90 37.94 -2.23
N VAL A 270 18.13 38.15 -0.96
CA VAL A 270 17.26 37.67 0.11
C VAL A 270 15.97 38.46 -0.02
N PHE A 271 14.86 37.80 -0.37
CA PHE A 271 13.54 38.40 -0.22
C PHE A 271 13.31 38.68 1.25
N GLU A 272 13.39 39.93 1.66
CA GLU A 272 12.91 40.40 2.96
C GLU A 272 11.39 40.34 2.97
N GLY A 273 10.88 39.22 3.34
CA GLY A 273 9.47 38.90 3.53
C GLY A 273 9.37 37.41 3.64
N ASN A 274 8.76 36.92 4.69
CA ASN A 274 8.57 35.49 5.01
C ASN A 274 7.62 34.81 4.02
N GLU A 275 7.87 34.89 2.70
CA GLU A 275 7.11 34.08 1.74
C GLU A 275 7.53 32.62 1.87
N VAL A 276 6.61 31.80 2.39
CA VAL A 276 6.78 30.38 2.52
C VAL A 276 5.98 29.69 1.43
N PHE A 277 6.63 28.78 0.73
CA PHE A 277 6.00 27.95 -0.29
C PHE A 277 5.98 26.48 0.18
N GLY A 278 4.97 25.75 -0.26
CA GLY A 278 4.88 24.30 -0.09
C GLY A 278 4.82 23.62 -1.45
N ILE A 279 5.45 22.43 -1.53
CA ILE A 279 5.23 21.54 -2.66
C ILE A 279 3.88 20.84 -2.43
N LYS A 280 3.09 20.73 -3.46
CA LYS A 280 1.71 20.23 -3.41
C LYS A 280 1.59 18.79 -2.84
N PRO A 281 0.98 18.60 -1.66
CA PRO A 281 0.74 17.28 -1.08
C PRO A 281 -0.59 16.66 -1.52
N MET A 282 -1.54 17.51 -1.98
CA MET A 282 -2.88 17.16 -2.42
C MET A 282 -3.37 18.15 -3.49
N ASN A 283 -4.31 17.73 -4.34
CA ASN A 283 -4.88 18.58 -5.40
C ASN A 283 -6.04 19.47 -4.92
N CYS A 284 -6.69 19.11 -3.81
CA CYS A 284 -7.92 19.72 -3.33
C CYS A 284 -7.89 21.27 -3.30
N PRO A 285 -6.85 21.93 -2.70
CA PRO A 285 -6.83 23.39 -2.61
C PRO A 285 -6.81 24.07 -3.97
N ASN A 286 -6.07 23.50 -4.92
CA ASN A 286 -5.97 24.02 -6.27
C ASN A 286 -7.27 23.82 -7.07
N ALA A 287 -7.94 22.68 -6.91
CA ALA A 287 -9.24 22.41 -7.53
C ALA A 287 -10.32 23.40 -7.05
N MET A 288 -10.33 23.75 -5.74
CA MET A 288 -11.22 24.79 -5.21
C MET A 288 -10.97 26.15 -5.89
N ARG A 289 -9.70 26.50 -6.15
CA ARG A 289 -9.35 27.73 -6.89
C ARG A 289 -9.87 27.71 -8.32
N ILE A 290 -9.80 26.56 -9.02
CA ILE A 290 -10.35 26.42 -10.39
C ILE A 290 -11.87 26.64 -10.36
N PHE A 291 -12.59 26.05 -9.39
CA PHE A 291 -14.02 26.29 -9.27
C PHE A 291 -14.35 27.78 -9.11
N ALA A 292 -13.58 28.49 -8.28
CA ALA A 292 -13.77 29.91 -7.97
C ALA A 292 -13.45 30.88 -9.11
N LEU A 293 -12.83 30.43 -10.23
CA LEU A 293 -12.41 31.31 -11.33
C LEU A 293 -13.57 32.03 -12.04
N LYS A 294 -14.80 31.50 -11.94
CA LYS A 294 -15.99 32.09 -12.55
C LYS A 294 -17.23 31.79 -11.76
N THR A 295 -18.23 32.66 -11.86
CA THR A 295 -19.55 32.41 -11.31
C THR A 295 -20.19 31.20 -11.97
N ARG A 296 -20.71 30.27 -11.16
CA ARG A 296 -21.36 29.03 -11.58
C ARG A 296 -22.88 29.11 -11.33
N SER A 297 -23.62 28.37 -12.10
CA SER A 297 -25.06 28.14 -11.85
C SER A 297 -25.31 26.67 -11.54
N HIS A 298 -26.51 26.35 -11.04
CA HIS A 298 -26.89 24.96 -10.83
C HIS A 298 -26.89 24.12 -12.10
N HIS A 299 -26.97 24.73 -13.29
CA HIS A 299 -26.84 24.04 -14.58
C HIS A 299 -25.41 23.60 -14.89
N ASP A 300 -24.40 24.23 -14.26
CA ASP A 300 -22.98 23.85 -14.38
C ASP A 300 -22.62 22.67 -13.47
N LEU A 301 -23.56 22.23 -12.62
CA LEU A 301 -23.34 21.15 -11.65
C LEU A 301 -24.11 19.87 -12.06
N PRO A 302 -23.55 18.68 -11.86
CA PRO A 302 -22.27 18.44 -11.20
C PRO A 302 -21.08 18.76 -12.11
N LEU A 303 -20.08 19.49 -11.58
CA LEU A 303 -18.81 19.75 -12.25
C LEU A 303 -17.78 18.75 -11.74
N ARG A 304 -17.23 17.93 -12.65
CA ARG A 304 -16.23 16.90 -12.33
C ARG A 304 -14.86 17.30 -12.89
N LEU A 305 -13.92 17.62 -11.99
CA LEU A 305 -12.55 17.99 -12.34
C LEU A 305 -11.62 16.87 -11.92
N ALA A 306 -10.87 16.28 -12.87
CA ALA A 306 -9.87 15.25 -12.62
C ALA A 306 -8.46 15.83 -12.73
N GLU A 307 -7.57 15.45 -11.83
CA GLU A 307 -6.17 15.87 -11.87
C GLU A 307 -5.25 14.75 -11.42
N THR A 308 -4.50 14.16 -12.36
CA THR A 308 -3.48 13.13 -12.08
C THR A 308 -2.08 13.76 -12.10
N SER A 309 -1.86 14.78 -11.31
CA SER A 309 -0.57 15.45 -11.19
C SER A 309 0.31 14.82 -10.11
N ILE A 310 1.62 15.12 -10.15
CA ILE A 310 2.57 14.64 -9.15
C ILE A 310 2.26 15.30 -7.80
N LEU A 311 2.25 14.50 -6.75
CA LEU A 311 2.10 14.93 -5.37
C LEU A 311 3.34 14.52 -4.57
N HIS A 312 3.65 15.30 -3.53
CA HIS A 312 4.81 15.04 -2.66
C HIS A 312 4.39 15.07 -1.19
N ARG A 313 4.75 14.01 -0.45
CA ARG A 313 4.52 13.93 0.99
C ARG A 313 5.81 13.59 1.70
N PHE A 314 6.12 14.30 2.78
CA PHE A 314 7.33 14.07 3.57
C PHE A 314 7.14 12.88 4.52
N GLU A 315 6.98 11.69 3.94
CA GLU A 315 6.88 10.45 4.70
C GLU A 315 8.18 10.18 5.47
N LEU A 316 8.06 9.69 6.72
CA LEU A 316 9.21 9.35 7.55
C LEU A 316 10.04 8.23 6.90
N SER A 317 11.37 8.34 6.96
CA SER A 317 12.29 7.38 6.31
C SER A 317 12.03 5.93 6.72
N GLY A 318 11.71 5.67 7.99
CA GLY A 318 11.42 4.34 8.51
C GLY A 318 10.08 3.74 8.04
N THR A 319 9.21 4.53 7.42
CA THR A 319 7.91 4.07 6.90
C THR A 319 7.91 3.81 5.41
N LEU A 320 8.97 4.20 4.70
CA LEU A 320 9.09 4.00 3.25
C LEU A 320 9.12 2.51 2.90
N ASN A 321 8.36 2.12 1.88
CA ASN A 321 8.27 0.71 1.46
C ASN A 321 8.06 0.57 -0.05
N GLY A 322 9.13 0.73 -0.82
CA GLY A 322 9.08 0.64 -2.28
C GLY A 322 7.96 1.50 -2.86
N LEU A 323 7.18 0.98 -3.80
CA LEU A 323 6.03 1.67 -4.38
C LEU A 323 4.81 1.76 -3.44
N PHE A 324 4.77 0.99 -2.36
CA PHE A 324 3.63 1.00 -1.43
C PHE A 324 3.55 2.26 -0.58
N ARG A 325 4.70 2.87 -0.27
CA ARG A 325 4.76 4.13 0.47
C ARG A 325 5.94 4.96 0.00
N THR A 326 5.64 5.97 -0.80
CA THR A 326 6.58 6.83 -1.50
C THR A 326 6.42 8.28 -1.06
N ARG A 327 7.46 9.10 -1.32
CA ARG A 327 7.41 10.56 -1.10
C ARG A 327 6.96 11.33 -2.34
N MET A 328 6.96 10.71 -3.51
CA MET A 328 6.47 11.26 -4.77
C MET A 328 5.57 10.24 -5.44
N PHE A 329 4.38 10.65 -5.82
CA PHE A 329 3.39 9.78 -6.46
C PHE A 329 2.36 10.59 -7.25
N ARG A 330 1.57 9.91 -8.09
CA ARG A 330 0.36 10.46 -8.70
C ARG A 330 -0.87 9.71 -8.19
N GLN A 331 -1.97 10.45 -8.07
CA GLN A 331 -3.27 9.84 -7.79
C GLN A 331 -4.19 10.03 -8.99
N ASP A 332 -5.12 9.09 -9.19
CA ASP A 332 -6.27 9.27 -10.07
C ASP A 332 -7.32 10.16 -9.38
N ASP A 333 -6.90 11.34 -8.96
CA ASP A 333 -7.67 12.24 -8.11
C ASP A 333 -8.71 13.03 -8.90
N ALA A 334 -9.88 13.25 -8.31
CA ALA A 334 -10.86 14.16 -8.87
C ALA A 334 -11.78 14.76 -7.78
N HIS A 335 -12.35 15.92 -8.14
CA HIS A 335 -13.24 16.70 -7.31
C HIS A 335 -14.55 16.91 -8.04
N ILE A 336 -15.67 16.47 -7.44
CA ILE A 336 -17.02 16.58 -7.99
C ILE A 336 -17.77 17.63 -7.18
N TYR A 337 -17.95 18.80 -7.77
CA TYR A 337 -18.75 19.89 -7.18
C TYR A 337 -20.20 19.69 -7.56
N MET A 338 -21.10 19.69 -6.56
CA MET A 338 -22.49 19.37 -6.80
C MET A 338 -23.41 20.07 -5.80
N THR A 339 -24.71 20.08 -6.12
CA THR A 339 -25.73 20.42 -5.14
C THR A 339 -25.95 19.25 -4.17
N LEU A 340 -26.52 19.53 -3.01
CA LEU A 340 -26.83 18.51 -2.01
C LEU A 340 -27.74 17.40 -2.56
N SER A 341 -28.69 17.76 -3.42
CA SER A 341 -29.63 16.81 -4.04
C SER A 341 -28.96 15.85 -5.05
N GLN A 342 -27.78 16.19 -5.56
CA GLN A 342 -27.06 15.37 -6.54
C GLN A 342 -26.12 14.33 -5.89
N VAL A 343 -25.90 14.37 -4.58
CA VAL A 343 -24.96 13.51 -3.87
C VAL A 343 -25.25 12.04 -4.11
N LYS A 344 -26.52 11.64 -4.01
CA LYS A 344 -26.94 10.24 -4.21
C LYS A 344 -26.64 9.73 -5.62
N ASP A 345 -27.01 10.51 -6.64
CA ASP A 345 -26.81 10.13 -8.04
C ASP A 345 -25.32 10.06 -8.41
N GLU A 346 -24.52 11.00 -7.89
CA GLU A 346 -23.08 11.00 -8.14
C GLU A 346 -22.38 9.85 -7.41
N PHE A 347 -22.80 9.49 -6.19
CA PHE A 347 -22.28 8.32 -5.50
C PHE A 347 -22.60 7.03 -6.26
N ALA A 348 -23.82 6.86 -6.76
CA ALA A 348 -24.19 5.69 -7.56
C ALA A 348 -23.34 5.56 -8.82
N LYS A 349 -23.02 6.68 -9.51
CA LYS A 349 -22.08 6.68 -10.65
C LYS A 349 -20.67 6.32 -10.24
N LEU A 350 -20.20 6.76 -9.06
CA LEU A 350 -18.89 6.38 -8.55
C LEU A 350 -18.83 4.88 -8.26
N MET A 351 -19.88 4.29 -7.71
CA MET A 351 -19.94 2.83 -7.50
C MET A 351 -19.86 2.07 -8.82
N GLN A 352 -20.58 2.50 -9.86
CA GLN A 352 -20.48 1.92 -11.18
C GLN A 352 -19.06 2.07 -11.76
N MET A 353 -18.45 3.24 -11.61
CA MET A 353 -17.08 3.49 -12.08
C MET A 353 -16.05 2.59 -11.36
N ILE A 354 -16.24 2.34 -10.05
CA ILE A 354 -15.39 1.42 -9.27
C ILE A 354 -15.44 0.00 -9.85
N GLU A 355 -16.63 -0.53 -10.12
CA GLU A 355 -16.79 -1.85 -10.71
C GLU A 355 -16.06 -1.96 -12.06
N GLU A 356 -16.21 -0.97 -12.93
CA GLU A 356 -15.57 -0.95 -14.24
C GLU A 356 -14.05 -0.79 -14.17
N ILE A 357 -13.54 0.01 -13.21
CA ILE A 357 -12.08 0.21 -13.04
C ILE A 357 -11.41 -1.06 -12.52
N TYR A 358 -12.04 -1.80 -11.60
CA TYR A 358 -11.42 -2.98 -11.01
C TYR A 358 -11.62 -4.28 -11.80
N ALA A 359 -12.65 -4.35 -12.65
CA ALA A 359 -12.97 -5.54 -13.44
C ALA A 359 -11.79 -6.09 -14.27
N PRO A 360 -10.97 -5.27 -14.98
CA PRO A 360 -9.85 -5.77 -15.76
C PRO A 360 -8.73 -6.42 -14.95
N PHE A 361 -8.66 -6.14 -13.65
CA PHE A 361 -7.63 -6.67 -12.76
C PHE A 361 -8.06 -7.93 -12.01
N ASN A 362 -9.35 -8.32 -12.10
CA ASN A 362 -9.93 -9.43 -11.33
C ASN A 362 -9.66 -9.31 -9.81
N LEU A 363 -9.72 -8.09 -9.29
CA LEU A 363 -9.48 -7.78 -7.89
C LEU A 363 -10.81 -7.57 -7.16
N LYS A 364 -11.00 -8.31 -6.06
CA LYS A 364 -12.16 -8.15 -5.18
C LYS A 364 -11.91 -7.01 -4.19
N TYR A 365 -12.94 -6.25 -3.91
CA TYR A 365 -12.89 -5.18 -2.93
C TYR A 365 -14.06 -5.25 -1.95
N LYS A 366 -13.92 -4.56 -0.83
CA LYS A 366 -14.98 -4.25 0.13
C LYS A 366 -14.88 -2.77 0.50
N LEU A 367 -15.95 -2.21 1.06
CA LEU A 367 -16.00 -0.81 1.45
C LEU A 367 -15.85 -0.67 2.97
N ARG A 368 -15.17 0.41 3.39
CA ARG A 368 -15.05 0.82 4.79
C ARG A 368 -15.57 2.23 4.93
N PHE A 369 -16.59 2.42 5.76
CA PHE A 369 -17.15 3.73 6.05
C PHE A 369 -16.47 4.33 7.28
N GLY A 370 -15.66 5.37 7.10
CA GLY A 370 -14.97 6.12 8.16
C GLY A 370 -15.79 7.32 8.60
N THR A 371 -16.13 7.37 9.89
CA THR A 371 -16.89 8.45 10.50
C THR A 371 -16.00 9.51 11.15
N ARG A 372 -16.58 10.54 11.73
CA ARG A 372 -15.94 11.72 12.32
C ARG A 372 -14.77 11.38 13.27
N PRO A 373 -13.53 11.88 13.01
CA PRO A 373 -12.36 11.68 13.87
C PRO A 373 -12.33 12.67 15.03
N GLU A 374 -11.45 12.47 16.00
CA GLU A 374 -11.06 13.49 16.96
C GLU A 374 -10.36 14.66 16.23
N GLY A 375 -10.67 15.90 16.60
CA GLY A 375 -10.07 17.09 15.98
C GLY A 375 -10.58 17.40 14.56
N PHE A 376 -11.80 16.99 14.24
CA PHE A 376 -12.47 17.32 12.98
C PHE A 376 -12.66 18.83 12.76
N MET A 377 -12.78 19.25 11.52
CA MET A 377 -13.04 20.63 11.11
C MET A 377 -14.55 20.88 10.92
N GLY A 378 -15.02 22.07 11.29
CA GLY A 378 -16.40 22.52 11.09
C GLY A 378 -17.38 22.12 12.20
N ASP A 379 -18.66 22.24 11.91
CA ASP A 379 -19.73 22.01 12.87
C ASP A 379 -20.16 20.54 12.94
N ALA A 380 -20.49 20.05 14.14
CA ALA A 380 -20.94 18.67 14.34
C ALA A 380 -22.21 18.34 13.52
N SER A 381 -23.12 19.31 13.35
CA SER A 381 -24.34 19.13 12.56
C SER A 381 -24.10 18.89 11.07
N ASP A 382 -23.06 19.50 10.49
CA ASP A 382 -22.66 19.24 9.10
C ASP A 382 -22.16 17.79 8.96
N TRP A 383 -21.38 17.34 9.96
CA TRP A 383 -20.89 15.96 10.00
C TRP A 383 -22.02 14.95 10.15
N ASP A 384 -22.96 15.19 11.05
CA ASP A 384 -24.12 14.31 11.26
C ASP A 384 -24.94 14.19 9.94
N THR A 385 -25.08 15.31 9.21
CA THR A 385 -25.73 15.34 7.91
C THR A 385 -24.96 14.53 6.87
N ALA A 386 -23.65 14.77 6.75
CA ALA A 386 -22.78 14.09 5.78
C ALA A 386 -22.69 12.57 6.04
N GLU A 387 -22.56 12.18 7.31
CA GLU A 387 -22.52 10.76 7.70
C GLU A 387 -23.85 10.06 7.41
N SER A 388 -24.98 10.71 7.74
CA SER A 388 -26.30 10.16 7.42
C SER A 388 -26.48 9.97 5.91
N MET A 389 -26.11 10.97 5.11
CA MET A 389 -26.21 10.89 3.65
C MET A 389 -25.36 9.77 3.06
N LEU A 390 -24.12 9.62 3.51
CA LEU A 390 -23.25 8.54 3.03
C LEU A 390 -23.74 7.16 3.48
N ARG A 391 -24.27 7.04 4.69
CA ARG A 391 -24.87 5.79 5.18
C ARG A 391 -26.07 5.40 4.33
N ASP A 392 -26.98 6.35 4.07
CA ASP A 392 -28.18 6.11 3.26
C ASP A 392 -27.82 5.62 1.85
N VAL A 393 -26.82 6.25 1.19
CA VAL A 393 -26.42 5.83 -0.17
C VAL A 393 -25.66 4.51 -0.17
N LEU A 394 -24.90 4.18 0.89
CA LEU A 394 -24.26 2.88 1.05
C LEU A 394 -25.29 1.77 1.23
N ASP A 395 -26.28 1.97 2.10
CA ASP A 395 -27.36 1.00 2.35
C ASP A 395 -28.18 0.76 1.07
N GLU A 396 -28.48 1.82 0.30
CA GLU A 396 -29.18 1.70 -0.97
C GLU A 396 -28.34 1.03 -2.07
N SER A 397 -27.02 1.18 -2.05
CA SER A 397 -26.11 0.57 -3.02
C SER A 397 -26.08 -0.97 -2.93
N LYS A 398 -26.49 -1.54 -1.79
CA LYS A 398 -26.43 -2.97 -1.46
C LYS A 398 -25.01 -3.55 -1.53
N GLN A 399 -23.99 -2.70 -1.45
CA GLN A 399 -22.60 -3.11 -1.37
C GLN A 399 -22.27 -3.52 0.06
N ASP A 400 -21.38 -4.50 0.18
CA ASP A 400 -20.89 -4.98 1.47
C ASP A 400 -19.93 -3.95 2.08
N TYR A 401 -20.28 -3.37 3.24
CA TYR A 401 -19.45 -2.39 3.92
C TYR A 401 -19.44 -2.59 5.44
N PHE A 402 -18.47 -2.02 6.11
CA PHE A 402 -18.42 -1.95 7.57
C PHE A 402 -18.02 -0.54 8.02
N GLU A 403 -18.51 -0.16 9.19
CA GLU A 403 -18.17 1.14 9.79
C GLU A 403 -16.86 1.07 10.58
N ALA A 404 -16.07 2.14 10.47
CA ALA A 404 -14.83 2.39 11.20
C ALA A 404 -14.92 3.75 11.89
N ALA A 405 -15.28 3.75 13.16
CA ALA A 405 -15.48 4.97 13.93
C ALA A 405 -14.16 5.76 14.08
N GLY A 406 -14.22 7.06 13.81
CA GLY A 406 -13.06 7.95 13.93
C GLY A 406 -12.07 7.93 12.76
N GLU A 407 -12.34 7.15 11.71
CA GLU A 407 -11.43 6.98 10.55
C GLU A 407 -11.72 7.94 9.39
N GLY A 408 -12.62 8.91 9.55
CA GLY A 408 -12.91 9.95 8.55
C GLY A 408 -11.72 10.84 8.26
N ALA A 409 -11.79 11.63 7.16
CA ALA A 409 -10.84 12.71 6.94
C ALA A 409 -11.14 13.87 7.90
N PHE A 410 -10.19 14.78 8.13
CA PHE A 410 -10.42 15.89 9.06
C PHE A 410 -11.54 16.86 8.61
N TYR A 411 -11.92 16.83 7.33
CA TYR A 411 -12.91 17.70 6.70
C TYR A 411 -14.23 17.01 6.30
N GLY A 412 -14.31 15.67 6.39
CA GLY A 412 -15.54 14.95 6.05
C GLY A 412 -15.46 13.43 6.20
N PRO A 413 -16.60 12.75 6.30
CA PRO A 413 -16.68 11.31 6.31
C PRO A 413 -16.22 10.72 4.98
N LYS A 414 -15.75 9.47 5.00
CA LYS A 414 -15.20 8.83 3.82
C LYS A 414 -15.63 7.39 3.65
N VAL A 415 -15.63 6.95 2.40
CA VAL A 415 -15.76 5.55 2.02
C VAL A 415 -14.46 5.09 1.39
N ASP A 416 -13.71 4.24 2.08
CA ASP A 416 -12.47 3.67 1.58
C ASP A 416 -12.74 2.37 0.83
N ILE A 417 -11.99 2.16 -0.25
CA ILE A 417 -12.01 0.93 -1.04
C ILE A 417 -10.84 0.06 -0.58
N LEU A 418 -11.16 -1.08 0.01
CA LEU A 418 -10.19 -2.05 0.51
C LEU A 418 -10.11 -3.22 -0.45
N MET A 419 -8.97 -3.39 -1.08
CA MET A 419 -8.71 -4.42 -2.06
C MET A 419 -7.93 -5.57 -1.43
N LYS A 420 -8.26 -6.81 -1.81
CA LYS A 420 -7.54 -7.99 -1.38
C LYS A 420 -6.68 -8.52 -2.54
N ASP A 421 -5.37 -8.60 -2.33
CA ASP A 421 -4.44 -9.13 -3.32
C ASP A 421 -4.42 -10.68 -3.36
N SER A 422 -3.65 -11.26 -4.29
CA SER A 422 -3.51 -12.71 -4.44
C SER A 422 -2.86 -13.42 -3.25
N LEU A 423 -2.21 -12.67 -2.36
CA LEU A 423 -1.62 -13.17 -1.11
C LEU A 423 -2.57 -13.00 0.08
N GLY A 424 -3.79 -12.52 -0.16
CA GLY A 424 -4.79 -12.30 0.88
C GLY A 424 -4.58 -11.04 1.73
N ARG A 425 -3.58 -10.19 1.41
CA ARG A 425 -3.34 -8.92 2.10
C ARG A 425 -4.36 -7.88 1.67
N GLU A 426 -4.80 -7.08 2.62
CA GLU A 426 -5.77 -6.01 2.39
C GLU A 426 -5.04 -4.68 2.18
N TRP A 427 -5.42 -3.98 1.11
CA TRP A 427 -4.85 -2.70 0.73
C TRP A 427 -5.95 -1.65 0.58
N GLN A 428 -5.82 -0.53 1.28
CA GLN A 428 -6.60 0.66 0.94
C GLN A 428 -6.04 1.25 -0.36
N THR A 429 -6.81 1.14 -1.44
CA THR A 429 -6.47 1.68 -2.75
C THR A 429 -7.20 2.99 -3.00
N GLY A 430 -8.51 2.99 -3.01
CA GLY A 430 -9.32 4.16 -3.29
C GLY A 430 -10.01 4.74 -2.07
N THR A 431 -10.57 5.95 -2.26
CA THR A 431 -11.38 6.65 -1.27
C THR A 431 -12.37 7.58 -1.96
N ILE A 432 -13.54 7.77 -1.35
CA ILE A 432 -14.54 8.79 -1.69
C ILE A 432 -14.83 9.55 -0.41
N GLN A 433 -14.66 10.87 -0.40
CA GLN A 433 -14.80 11.72 0.78
C GLN A 433 -15.82 12.83 0.51
N LEU A 434 -16.81 12.97 1.37
CA LEU A 434 -17.83 14.00 1.25
C LEU A 434 -17.46 15.21 2.10
N ASP A 435 -17.23 16.34 1.45
CA ASP A 435 -16.70 17.55 2.05
C ASP A 435 -17.71 18.69 1.98
N PHE A 436 -18.04 19.23 3.15
CA PHE A 436 -18.87 20.42 3.37
C PHE A 436 -18.04 21.62 3.83
N GLN A 437 -16.76 21.43 4.17
CA GLN A 437 -15.96 22.41 4.89
C GLN A 437 -15.06 23.23 3.97
N GLN A 438 -14.26 22.58 3.11
CA GLN A 438 -13.37 23.33 2.21
C GLN A 438 -14.13 24.26 1.27
N PRO A 439 -15.28 23.90 0.66
CA PRO A 439 -16.06 24.84 -0.12
C PRO A 439 -16.46 26.11 0.66
N LYS A 440 -16.79 26.00 1.94
CA LYS A 440 -17.07 27.15 2.82
C LYS A 440 -15.82 28.00 3.06
N ASN A 441 -14.68 27.37 3.36
CA ASN A 441 -13.41 28.08 3.62
C ASN A 441 -12.94 28.84 2.39
N PHE A 442 -13.11 28.28 1.19
CA PHE A 442 -12.80 28.93 -0.09
C PHE A 442 -13.92 29.87 -0.57
N GLN A 443 -15.01 30.02 0.18
CA GLN A 443 -16.17 30.86 -0.16
C GLN A 443 -16.72 30.53 -1.55
N LEU A 444 -16.80 29.24 -1.89
CA LEU A 444 -17.32 28.80 -3.16
C LEU A 444 -18.84 28.96 -3.20
N GLU A 445 -19.35 29.52 -4.30
CA GLU A 445 -20.77 29.76 -4.49
C GLU A 445 -21.20 29.34 -5.90
N TYR A 446 -22.46 28.91 -6.00
CA TYR A 446 -23.18 28.79 -7.26
C TYR A 446 -24.56 29.47 -7.12
N ILE A 447 -25.12 29.86 -8.25
CA ILE A 447 -26.48 30.42 -8.30
C ILE A 447 -27.46 29.27 -8.51
N ASP A 448 -28.34 29.05 -7.53
CA ASP A 448 -29.34 27.99 -7.57
C ASP A 448 -30.54 28.40 -8.44
N ASN A 449 -31.49 27.48 -8.68
CA ASN A 449 -32.67 27.69 -9.50
C ASN A 449 -33.62 28.81 -8.97
N ASP A 450 -33.56 29.08 -7.67
CA ASP A 450 -34.28 30.16 -7.01
C ASP A 450 -33.56 31.52 -7.07
N GLY A 451 -32.41 31.60 -7.74
CA GLY A 451 -31.56 32.78 -7.82
C GLY A 451 -30.69 33.03 -6.57
N ALA A 452 -30.80 32.19 -5.53
CA ALA A 452 -30.01 32.34 -4.33
C ALA A 452 -28.57 31.81 -4.55
N ARG A 453 -27.61 32.41 -3.83
CA ARG A 453 -26.25 31.92 -3.77
C ARG A 453 -26.14 30.82 -2.74
N LYS A 454 -25.67 29.66 -3.15
CA LYS A 454 -25.48 28.48 -2.27
C LYS A 454 -24.05 27.95 -2.40
N THR A 455 -23.55 27.37 -1.32
CA THR A 455 -22.23 26.70 -1.29
C THR A 455 -22.42 25.28 -1.85
N PRO A 456 -21.59 24.85 -2.82
CA PRO A 456 -21.62 23.46 -3.29
C PRO A 456 -21.07 22.50 -2.23
N VAL A 457 -21.43 21.22 -2.33
CA VAL A 457 -20.75 20.13 -1.65
C VAL A 457 -19.80 19.44 -2.61
N VAL A 458 -18.77 18.75 -2.10
CA VAL A 458 -17.73 18.17 -2.94
C VAL A 458 -17.47 16.72 -2.57
N PHE A 459 -17.46 15.84 -3.58
CA PHE A 459 -16.76 14.58 -3.44
C PHE A 459 -15.31 14.74 -3.88
N HIS A 460 -14.37 14.40 -2.97
CA HIS A 460 -13.00 14.09 -3.31
C HIS A 460 -12.93 12.59 -3.56
N ARG A 461 -12.38 12.17 -4.69
CA ARG A 461 -12.26 10.74 -4.97
C ARG A 461 -10.93 10.38 -5.61
N ALA A 462 -10.36 9.28 -5.19
CA ALA A 462 -9.31 8.56 -5.88
C ALA A 462 -9.72 7.08 -5.88
N LEU A 463 -9.88 6.46 -7.04
CA LEU A 463 -10.39 5.09 -7.12
C LEU A 463 -9.25 4.07 -7.18
N LEU A 464 -8.22 4.30 -8.00
CA LEU A 464 -6.97 3.52 -7.99
C LEU A 464 -6.05 3.93 -6.83
N GLY A 465 -6.26 5.15 -6.31
CA GLY A 465 -5.40 5.77 -5.32
C GLY A 465 -4.06 6.22 -5.90
N SER A 466 -2.95 5.98 -5.20
CA SER A 466 -1.62 6.21 -5.77
C SER A 466 -1.34 5.19 -6.88
N LEU A 467 -1.02 5.68 -8.09
CA LEU A 467 -0.66 4.82 -9.22
C LEU A 467 0.58 3.97 -8.90
N GLU A 468 1.54 4.53 -8.16
CA GLU A 468 2.72 3.82 -7.70
C GLU A 468 2.33 2.63 -6.81
N ARG A 469 1.49 2.87 -5.78
CA ARG A 469 1.02 1.81 -4.88
C ARG A 469 0.22 0.76 -5.66
N PHE A 470 -0.65 1.19 -6.54
CA PHE A 470 -1.47 0.27 -7.33
C PHE A 470 -0.61 -0.59 -8.26
N LEU A 471 0.40 -0.02 -8.94
CA LEU A 471 1.37 -0.78 -9.73
C LEU A 471 2.23 -1.74 -8.88
N GLY A 472 2.60 -1.33 -7.67
CA GLY A 472 3.25 -2.23 -6.72
C GLY A 472 2.37 -3.44 -6.38
N ILE A 473 1.07 -3.19 -6.10
CA ILE A 473 0.08 -4.25 -5.84
C ILE A 473 -0.08 -5.16 -7.06
N LEU A 474 -0.24 -4.60 -8.27
CA LEU A 474 -0.38 -5.37 -9.50
C LEU A 474 0.88 -6.21 -9.80
N THR A 475 2.08 -5.65 -9.57
CA THR A 475 3.35 -6.37 -9.75
C THR A 475 3.41 -7.61 -8.88
N GLU A 476 3.00 -7.52 -7.62
CA GLU A 476 2.96 -8.65 -6.70
C GLU A 476 1.77 -9.58 -6.98
N HIS A 477 0.60 -9.03 -7.32
CA HIS A 477 -0.60 -9.80 -7.65
C HIS A 477 -0.36 -10.73 -8.83
N TYR A 478 0.20 -10.21 -9.91
CA TYR A 478 0.52 -10.97 -11.12
C TYR A 478 1.89 -11.66 -11.07
N ALA A 479 2.68 -11.48 -10.00
CA ALA A 479 4.06 -11.96 -9.94
C ALA A 479 4.90 -11.52 -11.17
N GLY A 480 4.64 -10.32 -11.68
CA GLY A 480 5.23 -9.76 -12.89
C GLY A 480 4.64 -10.26 -14.20
N ASN A 481 3.75 -11.25 -14.21
CA ASN A 481 3.05 -11.73 -15.40
C ASN A 481 1.83 -10.85 -15.70
N PHE A 482 2.05 -9.62 -16.13
CA PHE A 482 0.97 -8.68 -16.41
C PHE A 482 0.08 -9.20 -17.54
N PRO A 483 -1.25 -8.94 -17.51
CA PRO A 483 -2.12 -9.19 -18.64
C PRO A 483 -1.63 -8.44 -19.87
N LEU A 484 -1.94 -8.95 -21.06
CA LEU A 484 -1.36 -8.49 -22.32
C LEU A 484 -1.50 -6.97 -22.52
N TRP A 485 -2.65 -6.40 -22.20
CA TRP A 485 -2.90 -4.97 -22.37
C TRP A 485 -2.00 -4.07 -21.51
N LEU A 486 -1.56 -4.56 -20.33
CA LEU A 486 -0.64 -3.86 -19.43
C LEU A 486 0.84 -4.15 -19.73
N SER A 487 1.16 -5.31 -20.29
CA SER A 487 2.54 -5.75 -20.47
C SER A 487 3.40 -4.71 -21.19
N PRO A 488 4.58 -4.34 -20.68
CA PRO A 488 5.49 -3.40 -21.36
C PRO A 488 5.94 -3.90 -22.73
N ILE A 489 6.18 -5.20 -22.85
CA ILE A 489 6.44 -5.91 -24.09
C ILE A 489 5.30 -6.90 -24.26
N GLN A 490 4.47 -6.73 -25.29
CA GLN A 490 3.30 -7.57 -25.55
C GLN A 490 3.66 -8.79 -26.38
N VAL A 491 4.57 -8.60 -27.33
CA VAL A 491 5.05 -9.63 -28.25
C VAL A 491 6.57 -9.54 -28.34
N MET A 492 7.27 -10.67 -28.26
CA MET A 492 8.68 -10.77 -28.62
C MET A 492 8.86 -11.70 -29.79
N LEU A 493 9.41 -11.21 -30.90
CA LEU A 493 9.71 -12.01 -32.06
C LEU A 493 11.12 -12.61 -31.95
N LEU A 494 11.22 -13.92 -32.19
CA LEU A 494 12.40 -14.73 -31.98
C LEU A 494 12.87 -15.33 -33.32
N PRO A 495 13.65 -14.60 -34.15
CA PRO A 495 14.25 -15.18 -35.34
C PRO A 495 15.25 -16.28 -34.95
N ILE A 496 15.10 -17.46 -35.58
CA ILE A 496 15.95 -18.64 -35.32
C ILE A 496 17.40 -18.41 -35.79
N ALA A 497 17.56 -17.69 -36.90
CA ALA A 497 18.85 -17.34 -37.47
C ALA A 497 18.84 -15.92 -38.07
N ASP A 498 20.03 -15.34 -38.32
CA ASP A 498 20.17 -13.97 -38.81
C ASP A 498 19.39 -13.70 -40.10
N ARG A 499 19.31 -14.68 -41.04
CA ARG A 499 18.53 -14.58 -42.26
C ARG A 499 17.03 -14.39 -42.06
N HIS A 500 16.51 -14.64 -40.83
CA HIS A 500 15.11 -14.47 -40.48
C HIS A 500 14.81 -13.09 -39.89
N GLN A 501 15.84 -12.26 -39.60
CA GLN A 501 15.67 -10.97 -38.93
C GLN A 501 14.87 -9.98 -39.77
N GLU A 502 15.12 -9.91 -41.06
CA GLU A 502 14.39 -9.02 -41.99
C GLU A 502 12.87 -9.28 -41.95
N TYR A 503 12.49 -10.56 -41.99
CA TYR A 503 11.09 -10.94 -41.90
C TYR A 503 10.51 -10.64 -40.49
N ALA A 504 11.28 -10.88 -39.43
CA ALA A 504 10.86 -10.56 -38.07
C ALA A 504 10.60 -9.04 -37.89
N GLU A 505 11.47 -8.20 -38.46
CA GLU A 505 11.26 -6.73 -38.41
C GLU A 505 10.06 -6.30 -39.27
N LYS A 506 9.78 -6.96 -40.42
CA LYS A 506 8.57 -6.71 -41.17
C LYS A 506 7.31 -7.02 -40.35
N VAL A 507 7.27 -8.19 -39.70
CA VAL A 507 6.15 -8.57 -38.82
C VAL A 507 6.04 -7.60 -37.64
N ALA A 508 7.17 -7.21 -37.04
CA ALA A 508 7.19 -6.24 -35.94
C ALA A 508 6.63 -4.88 -36.37
N ALA A 509 6.99 -4.40 -37.58
CA ALA A 509 6.48 -3.15 -38.12
C ALA A 509 4.95 -3.17 -38.29
N GLU A 510 4.41 -4.31 -38.80
CA GLU A 510 2.97 -4.49 -38.95
C GLU A 510 2.24 -4.46 -37.61
N LEU A 511 2.73 -5.20 -36.60
CA LEU A 511 2.18 -5.19 -35.23
C LEU A 511 2.28 -3.79 -34.62
N ARG A 512 3.42 -3.10 -34.70
CA ARG A 512 3.62 -1.74 -34.22
C ARG A 512 2.67 -0.72 -34.85
N SER A 513 2.33 -0.91 -36.15
CA SER A 513 1.37 -0.04 -36.85
C SER A 513 -0.03 -0.06 -36.24
N LYS A 514 -0.35 -1.10 -35.46
CA LYS A 514 -1.60 -1.27 -34.71
C LYS A 514 -1.45 -0.91 -33.23
N GLY A 515 -0.34 -0.27 -32.84
CA GLY A 515 -0.10 0.14 -31.46
C GLY A 515 0.36 -1.00 -30.52
N ILE A 516 0.69 -2.18 -31.07
CA ILE A 516 1.17 -3.31 -30.26
C ILE A 516 2.65 -3.10 -29.92
N ARG A 517 3.02 -3.29 -28.66
CA ARG A 517 4.39 -3.16 -28.13
C ARG A 517 5.19 -4.42 -28.45
N VAL A 518 6.04 -4.34 -29.46
CA VAL A 518 6.79 -5.48 -30.01
C VAL A 518 8.28 -5.25 -29.96
N GLU A 519 9.02 -6.25 -29.48
CA GLU A 519 10.47 -6.33 -29.57
C GLU A 519 10.91 -7.50 -30.47
N VAL A 520 12.06 -7.35 -31.12
CA VAL A 520 12.71 -8.42 -31.90
C VAL A 520 14.01 -8.79 -31.19
N ASN A 521 14.13 -10.04 -30.73
CA ASN A 521 15.38 -10.54 -30.14
C ASN A 521 16.33 -11.01 -31.24
N ALA A 522 17.10 -10.06 -31.77
CA ALA A 522 18.10 -10.31 -32.83
C ALA A 522 19.46 -10.78 -32.31
N LYS A 523 19.60 -11.14 -31.01
CA LYS A 523 20.86 -11.61 -30.44
C LYS A 523 21.36 -12.88 -31.15
N ALA A 524 22.66 -13.01 -31.31
CA ALA A 524 23.32 -14.21 -31.86
C ALA A 524 23.35 -15.34 -30.82
N GLU A 525 22.18 -15.84 -30.44
CA GLU A 525 21.99 -16.88 -29.42
C GLU A 525 21.09 -18.00 -29.95
N THR A 526 21.09 -19.15 -29.25
CA THR A 526 20.21 -20.26 -29.58
C THR A 526 18.75 -19.88 -29.32
N LEU A 527 17.80 -20.44 -30.09
CA LEU A 527 16.38 -20.24 -29.89
C LEU A 527 15.95 -20.51 -28.43
N GLN A 528 16.53 -21.54 -27.80
CA GLN A 528 16.23 -21.88 -26.40
C GLN A 528 16.66 -20.79 -25.42
N SER A 529 17.81 -20.14 -25.66
CA SER A 529 18.26 -18.99 -24.86
C SER A 529 17.31 -17.82 -25.01
N LYS A 530 16.89 -17.50 -26.25
CA LYS A 530 15.93 -16.42 -26.54
C LYS A 530 14.57 -16.66 -25.90
N ILE A 531 14.04 -17.89 -25.96
CA ILE A 531 12.78 -18.28 -25.28
C ILE A 531 12.94 -18.12 -23.77
N ARG A 532 14.06 -18.58 -23.19
CA ARG A 532 14.32 -18.44 -21.75
C ARG A 532 14.36 -16.96 -21.34
N GLU A 533 15.04 -16.12 -22.09
CA GLU A 533 15.09 -14.68 -21.82
C GLU A 533 13.69 -14.05 -21.85
N ALA A 534 12.89 -14.32 -22.90
CA ALA A 534 11.52 -13.83 -23.03
C ALA A 534 10.63 -14.31 -21.86
N THR A 535 10.79 -15.57 -21.43
CA THR A 535 10.06 -16.13 -20.28
C THR A 535 10.46 -15.44 -18.98
N LEU A 536 11.75 -15.18 -18.75
CA LEU A 536 12.23 -14.45 -17.57
C LEU A 536 11.74 -12.99 -17.55
N GLN A 537 11.65 -12.36 -18.73
CA GLN A 537 11.09 -11.02 -18.90
C GLN A 537 9.56 -10.99 -18.88
N LYS A 538 8.90 -12.15 -18.65
CA LYS A 538 7.45 -12.27 -18.52
C LYS A 538 6.69 -11.79 -19.75
N VAL A 539 7.25 -11.98 -20.95
CA VAL A 539 6.60 -11.58 -22.20
C VAL A 539 5.43 -12.52 -22.53
N PRO A 540 4.19 -12.01 -22.68
CA PRO A 540 3.00 -12.85 -22.87
C PRO A 540 3.02 -13.69 -24.15
N PHE A 541 3.42 -13.10 -25.28
CA PHE A 541 3.48 -13.78 -26.57
C PHE A 541 4.91 -13.81 -27.13
N MET A 542 5.37 -14.98 -27.48
CA MET A 542 6.61 -15.20 -28.23
C MET A 542 6.27 -15.65 -29.64
N GLY A 543 6.76 -14.95 -30.65
CA GLY A 543 6.62 -15.30 -32.06
C GLY A 543 7.92 -15.88 -32.62
N ILE A 544 7.98 -17.17 -32.83
CA ILE A 544 9.16 -17.87 -33.38
C ILE A 544 9.10 -17.81 -34.90
N ILE A 545 10.22 -17.46 -35.53
CA ILE A 545 10.33 -17.26 -36.96
C ILE A 545 11.51 -18.06 -37.53
N GLY A 546 11.22 -19.03 -38.38
CA GLY A 546 12.15 -19.84 -39.14
C GLY A 546 11.80 -19.85 -40.65
N ASP A 547 12.49 -20.71 -41.40
CA ASP A 547 12.28 -20.82 -42.87
C ASP A 547 10.84 -21.20 -43.23
N LYS A 548 10.19 -22.03 -42.40
CA LYS A 548 8.79 -22.45 -42.57
C LYS A 548 7.82 -21.28 -42.44
N GLU A 549 7.98 -20.51 -41.37
CA GLU A 549 7.11 -19.35 -41.07
C GLU A 549 7.22 -18.29 -42.18
N ILE A 550 8.43 -18.07 -42.72
CA ILE A 550 8.65 -17.16 -43.84
C ILE A 550 7.91 -17.66 -45.10
N ALA A 551 8.04 -18.96 -45.41
CA ALA A 551 7.39 -19.55 -46.60
C ALA A 551 5.86 -19.51 -46.53
N GLU A 552 5.30 -19.65 -45.35
CA GLU A 552 3.84 -19.66 -45.08
C GLU A 552 3.28 -18.27 -44.74
N ASN A 553 4.09 -17.20 -44.72
CA ASN A 553 3.74 -15.86 -44.26
C ASN A 553 3.06 -15.89 -42.86
N ALA A 554 3.68 -16.60 -41.93
CA ALA A 554 3.14 -16.95 -40.61
C ALA A 554 4.14 -16.66 -39.50
N VAL A 555 3.71 -16.88 -38.27
CA VAL A 555 4.51 -16.84 -37.02
C VAL A 555 4.12 -18.04 -36.16
N SER A 556 5.08 -18.80 -35.65
CA SER A 556 4.80 -19.87 -34.69
C SER A 556 4.69 -19.23 -33.30
N VAL A 557 3.52 -19.31 -32.67
CA VAL A 557 3.15 -18.58 -31.47
C VAL A 557 3.27 -19.45 -30.23
N ARG A 558 4.02 -18.98 -29.25
CA ARG A 558 4.18 -19.60 -27.93
C ARG A 558 3.81 -18.62 -26.82
N LEU A 559 3.02 -19.08 -25.84
CA LEU A 559 2.69 -18.29 -24.66
C LEU A 559 3.81 -18.37 -23.61
N GLN A 560 3.85 -17.38 -22.72
CA GLN A 560 4.82 -17.29 -21.64
C GLN A 560 4.82 -18.54 -20.74
N GLU A 561 3.66 -19.12 -20.46
CA GLU A 561 3.48 -20.35 -19.68
C GLU A 561 3.98 -21.62 -20.38
N GLY A 562 4.41 -21.50 -21.62
CA GLY A 562 4.98 -22.59 -22.41
C GLY A 562 4.02 -23.29 -23.36
N GLU A 563 2.75 -22.88 -23.40
CA GLU A 563 1.75 -23.41 -24.34
C GLU A 563 2.10 -23.02 -25.78
N ASP A 564 2.14 -24.02 -26.66
CA ASP A 564 2.34 -23.83 -28.09
C ASP A 564 0.99 -23.67 -28.80
N GLN A 565 0.78 -22.52 -29.41
CA GLN A 565 -0.44 -22.17 -30.15
C GLN A 565 -0.36 -22.54 -31.62
N GLY A 566 0.78 -23.09 -32.08
CA GLY A 566 1.05 -23.43 -33.45
C GLY A 566 1.38 -22.25 -34.36
N SER A 567 1.46 -22.54 -35.69
CA SER A 567 1.72 -21.54 -36.71
C SER A 567 0.44 -20.78 -37.05
N LEU A 568 0.46 -19.47 -36.99
CA LEU A 568 -0.65 -18.57 -37.32
C LEU A 568 -0.22 -17.63 -38.45
N GLU A 569 -1.09 -17.42 -39.46
CA GLU A 569 -0.88 -16.33 -40.39
C GLU A 569 -0.76 -14.98 -39.67
N ILE A 570 0.04 -14.06 -40.22
CA ILE A 570 0.28 -12.74 -39.58
C ILE A 570 -1.05 -12.03 -39.26
N SER A 571 -2.01 -12.05 -40.17
CA SER A 571 -3.35 -11.47 -40.03
C SER A 571 -4.12 -12.06 -38.85
N GLN A 572 -4.08 -13.39 -38.68
CA GLN A 572 -4.74 -14.10 -37.59
C GLN A 572 -4.04 -13.82 -36.25
N PHE A 573 -2.71 -13.78 -36.25
CA PHE A 573 -1.94 -13.43 -35.06
C PHE A 573 -2.21 -12.00 -34.61
N LEU A 574 -2.20 -11.05 -35.55
CA LEU A 574 -2.54 -9.65 -35.31
C LEU A 574 -3.94 -9.51 -34.67
N GLN A 575 -4.95 -10.16 -35.28
CA GLN A 575 -6.31 -10.12 -34.75
C GLN A 575 -6.40 -10.71 -33.35
N LYS A 576 -5.75 -11.84 -33.08
CA LYS A 576 -5.72 -12.48 -31.76
C LYS A 576 -5.12 -11.57 -30.70
N VAL A 577 -3.99 -10.92 -31.00
CA VAL A 577 -3.33 -9.99 -30.07
C VAL A 577 -4.22 -8.78 -29.80
N THR A 578 -4.78 -8.18 -30.85
CA THR A 578 -5.68 -7.02 -30.74
C THR A 578 -6.92 -7.36 -29.91
N ASP A 579 -7.62 -8.45 -30.22
CA ASP A 579 -8.81 -8.88 -29.48
C ASP A 579 -8.53 -9.12 -28.00
N THR A 580 -7.33 -9.61 -27.67
CA THR A 580 -6.92 -9.85 -26.27
C THR A 580 -6.66 -8.53 -25.55
N ILE A 581 -6.02 -7.57 -26.22
CA ILE A 581 -5.78 -6.21 -25.69
C ILE A 581 -7.11 -5.49 -25.46
N ASP A 582 -8.03 -5.51 -26.44
CA ASP A 582 -9.32 -4.81 -26.38
C ASP A 582 -10.21 -5.36 -25.26
N LYS A 583 -10.13 -6.66 -25.00
CA LYS A 583 -10.82 -7.31 -23.87
C LYS A 583 -10.13 -7.09 -22.52
N LYS A 584 -9.04 -6.36 -22.48
CA LYS A 584 -8.19 -6.11 -21.29
C LYS A 584 -7.79 -7.42 -20.57
N LYS A 585 -7.39 -8.44 -21.34
CA LYS A 585 -6.94 -9.75 -20.85
C LYS A 585 -5.44 -9.92 -20.95
#